data_811726164544e5c20b2f01ccac91dbd6
#
_entry.id   811726164544e5c20b2f01ccac91dbd6
#
_cell.length_a   1.000
_cell.length_b   1.000
_cell.length_c   1.000
_cell.angle_alpha   90.00
_cell.angle_beta   90.00
_cell.angle_gamma   90.00
#
_symmetry.space_group_name_H-M   'P 1'
#
loop_
_entity.id
_entity.type
_entity.pdbx_description
1 polymer ?
#
loop_
_entity_poly.entity_id
_entity_poly.type
_entity_poly.pdbx_seq_one_letter_code
_entity_poly.pdbx_strand_id
1 'polypeptide(L)'
;MRRIARAFAVSSLLVLGACSASGGDSADSGSDTTAASDTTAAGSVDSGKFGDMDSPCGPGNATVDPTQNGGPTLKVATPTDKGFTALPGLDIELEDAAKAFIGWCNKQGGVQGVQLELVETDAALLQVPAAMEKMCAEAFAMVGGGLVFDDQEFPRFHECKMIDIPGYTVTATKAESDGKVEPVPNPSNVKPTGWLLWAKENRAADLAKPLFLAGNAVTTKNVALQLKSSWEVVGGLGAEPEIIEYNSAGEASYAPYAQQIKDKGVTYLSFIGAPDTFIAVLKALDEIGYRPALIMNDGNFYDQQFASKAGASADGVIARTAYASFENPDKFPAMQQFLDIMAKYNPSGKIAGLGLQSFSAYLLFATAVNKCVETNNNVIERECVLESAKAITSWTGGGLHTETNPSEGKPSTCGALMVAEEGTFKRLFPEIGSADDNSNGWHCWENGIADIPGDFGDVSKGKDPSRGS
;
A
#
# COMPACT_ATOMS: atom_id res chain seq x y z
N MET A 1 -5.92 26.51 -53.07
CA MET A 1 -5.83 25.82 -54.37
C MET A 1 -5.19 24.45 -54.13
N ARG A 2 -5.86 23.47 -54.75
CA ARG A 2 -5.49 22.06 -54.97
C ARG A 2 -5.39 21.10 -53.79
N ARG A 3 -6.48 20.34 -53.66
CA ARG A 3 -6.64 19.02 -53.07
C ARG A 3 -5.81 17.97 -53.81
N ILE A 4 -5.22 16.98 -53.11
CA ILE A 4 -5.05 15.62 -53.68
C ILE A 4 -5.41 14.62 -52.58
N ALA A 5 -6.49 13.91 -52.80
CA ALA A 5 -6.89 12.70 -52.13
C ALA A 5 -6.22 11.48 -52.80
N ARG A 6 -5.81 10.49 -52.05
CA ARG A 6 -5.61 9.12 -52.56
C ARG A 6 -6.18 8.11 -51.60
N ALA A 7 -7.23 7.50 -52.03
CA ALA A 7 -7.79 6.26 -51.49
C ALA A 7 -7.00 5.07 -52.05
N PHE A 8 -6.80 4.02 -51.25
CA PHE A 8 -6.57 2.68 -51.78
C PHE A 8 -7.33 1.65 -50.93
N ALA A 9 -7.82 0.68 -51.67
CA ALA A 9 -8.91 -0.20 -51.42
C ALA A 9 -8.57 -1.47 -50.62
N VAL A 10 -9.61 -2.00 -50.02
CA VAL A 10 -9.96 -3.31 -49.46
C VAL A 10 -9.42 -4.50 -50.29
N SER A 11 -8.96 -5.55 -49.60
CA SER A 11 -9.09 -6.93 -50.08
C SER A 11 -9.29 -7.89 -48.89
N SER A 12 -10.49 -8.41 -48.84
CA SER A 12 -10.95 -9.51 -48.00
C SER A 12 -10.49 -10.85 -48.59
N LEU A 13 -10.03 -11.79 -47.76
CA LEU A 13 -9.99 -13.21 -48.12
C LEU A 13 -10.58 -14.03 -46.94
N LEU A 14 -11.76 -14.58 -47.23
CA LEU A 14 -12.41 -15.65 -46.51
C LEU A 14 -11.80 -16.98 -46.96
N VAL A 15 -11.46 -17.86 -46.01
CA VAL A 15 -11.36 -19.30 -46.27
C VAL A 15 -12.19 -20.06 -45.24
N LEU A 16 -13.24 -20.66 -45.75
CA LEU A 16 -14.09 -21.70 -45.12
C LEU A 16 -13.43 -23.05 -45.36
N GLY A 17 -13.38 -23.89 -44.33
CA GLY A 17 -12.98 -25.29 -44.42
C GLY A 17 -13.69 -26.15 -43.37
N ALA A 18 -14.53 -27.04 -43.85
CA ALA A 18 -15.60 -27.76 -43.16
C ALA A 18 -15.10 -29.05 -42.42
N CYS A 19 -16.03 -29.52 -41.58
CA CYS A 19 -16.05 -30.75 -40.77
C CYS A 19 -15.78 -32.07 -41.52
N SER A 20 -15.29 -33.06 -40.77
CA SER A 20 -15.85 -34.41 -40.82
C SER A 20 -15.53 -35.21 -39.58
N ALA A 21 -16.54 -35.88 -39.04
CA ALA A 21 -16.51 -36.84 -37.95
C ALA A 21 -16.35 -38.26 -38.54
N SER A 22 -15.67 -39.15 -37.82
CA SER A 22 -16.10 -40.57 -37.68
C SER A 22 -15.21 -41.31 -36.68
N GLY A 23 -15.85 -42.12 -35.89
CA GLY A 23 -15.42 -42.85 -34.73
C GLY A 23 -14.77 -44.21 -35.01
N GLY A 24 -14.41 -44.92 -33.95
CA GLY A 24 -13.94 -46.31 -33.91
C GLY A 24 -13.16 -46.64 -32.65
N ASP A 25 -13.75 -47.52 -31.83
CA ASP A 25 -13.20 -48.17 -30.64
C ASP A 25 -11.90 -48.95 -30.89
N SER A 26 -11.03 -49.03 -29.89
CA SER A 26 -10.66 -50.26 -29.18
C SER A 26 -9.43 -50.08 -28.27
N ALA A 27 -9.50 -50.67 -27.11
CA ALA A 27 -8.52 -50.76 -26.04
C ALA A 27 -7.17 -51.36 -26.45
N ASP A 28 -6.09 -50.90 -25.85
CA ASP A 28 -5.14 -51.79 -25.12
C ASP A 28 -4.24 -51.01 -24.15
N SER A 29 -3.85 -51.74 -23.10
CA SER A 29 -3.09 -51.36 -21.93
C SER A 29 -1.59 -51.12 -22.22
N GLY A 30 -1.05 -50.01 -21.63
CA GLY A 30 0.39 -49.78 -21.57
C GLY A 30 0.73 -48.78 -20.49
N SER A 31 1.20 -49.30 -19.35
CA SER A 31 1.75 -48.55 -18.21
C SER A 31 3.05 -47.87 -18.63
N ASP A 32 3.08 -46.53 -18.60
CA ASP A 32 4.32 -45.78 -18.50
C ASP A 32 4.10 -44.60 -17.55
N THR A 33 4.75 -44.69 -16.40
CA THR A 33 4.90 -43.68 -15.40
C THR A 33 5.81 -42.57 -15.90
N THR A 34 5.24 -41.51 -16.48
CA THR A 34 5.93 -40.24 -16.64
C THR A 34 5.50 -39.32 -15.50
N ALA A 35 6.49 -38.94 -14.69
CA ALA A 35 6.34 -37.91 -13.68
C ALA A 35 5.79 -36.62 -14.32
N ALA A 36 4.55 -36.31 -14.01
CA ALA A 36 3.98 -35.00 -14.30
C ALA A 36 4.69 -34.00 -13.38
N SER A 37 5.46 -33.09 -13.97
CA SER A 37 5.84 -31.85 -13.31
C SER A 37 4.54 -31.12 -12.99
N ASP A 38 4.25 -30.94 -11.71
CA ASP A 38 3.22 -30.02 -11.22
C ASP A 38 3.59 -28.59 -11.64
N THR A 39 3.18 -28.20 -12.82
CA THR A 39 2.91 -26.81 -13.12
C THR A 39 1.63 -26.47 -12.36
N THR A 40 1.75 -25.87 -11.19
CA THR A 40 0.65 -25.22 -10.48
C THR A 40 0.01 -24.23 -11.46
N ALA A 41 -1.11 -24.64 -12.04
CA ALA A 41 -1.97 -23.74 -12.81
C ALA A 41 -2.32 -22.56 -11.90
N ALA A 42 -2.05 -21.34 -12.35
CA ALA A 42 -2.52 -20.14 -11.69
C ALA A 42 -4.02 -20.32 -11.45
N GLY A 43 -4.43 -20.36 -10.17
CA GLY A 43 -5.82 -20.54 -9.77
C GLY A 43 -6.66 -19.42 -10.40
N SER A 44 -7.92 -19.72 -10.76
CA SER A 44 -8.81 -18.70 -11.29
C SER A 44 -8.92 -17.54 -10.27
N VAL A 45 -8.97 -16.30 -10.74
CA VAL A 45 -9.12 -15.08 -9.91
C VAL A 45 -10.24 -15.21 -8.86
N ASP A 46 -11.26 -16.03 -9.13
CA ASP A 46 -12.42 -16.26 -8.27
C ASP A 46 -12.35 -17.66 -7.58
N SER A 47 -11.18 -18.15 -7.25
CA SER A 47 -10.93 -19.51 -6.76
C SER A 47 -11.39 -19.83 -5.32
N GLY A 48 -11.97 -18.86 -4.60
CA GLY A 48 -12.29 -19.02 -3.18
C GLY A 48 -11.05 -18.94 -2.26
N LYS A 49 -9.91 -18.47 -2.80
CA LYS A 49 -8.67 -18.20 -2.06
C LYS A 49 -8.10 -16.85 -2.45
N PHE A 50 -7.27 -16.30 -1.56
CA PHE A 50 -6.38 -15.20 -1.86
C PHE A 50 -4.98 -15.55 -1.35
N GLY A 51 -4.03 -15.70 -2.28
CA GLY A 51 -2.70 -16.17 -1.93
C GLY A 51 -2.75 -17.52 -1.20
N ASP A 52 -2.21 -17.56 0.00
CA ASP A 52 -2.16 -18.75 0.86
C ASP A 52 -3.33 -18.87 1.85
N MET A 53 -4.21 -17.85 1.92
CA MET A 53 -5.39 -17.85 2.79
C MET A 53 -6.68 -18.22 2.03
N ASP A 54 -7.65 -18.78 2.75
CA ASP A 54 -9.00 -18.91 2.23
C ASP A 54 -9.61 -17.50 2.03
N SER A 55 -10.37 -17.32 0.93
CA SER A 55 -11.03 -16.04 0.68
C SER A 55 -11.94 -15.66 1.86
N PRO A 56 -11.81 -14.45 2.44
CA PRO A 56 -12.72 -14.01 3.48
C PRO A 56 -14.10 -13.63 2.92
N CYS A 57 -14.28 -13.71 1.60
CA CYS A 57 -15.51 -13.40 0.88
C CYS A 57 -16.24 -14.67 0.48
N GLY A 58 -17.56 -14.66 0.62
CA GLY A 58 -18.39 -15.81 0.26
C GLY A 58 -19.84 -15.65 0.71
N PRO A 59 -20.69 -16.62 0.34
CA PRO A 59 -22.08 -16.64 0.75
C PRO A 59 -22.21 -16.82 2.26
N GLY A 60 -23.33 -16.37 2.81
CA GLY A 60 -23.69 -16.47 4.22
C GLY A 60 -25.08 -15.91 4.47
N ASN A 61 -25.40 -15.65 5.73
CA ASN A 61 -26.69 -15.13 6.15
C ASN A 61 -26.56 -14.03 7.22
N ALA A 62 -25.42 -13.35 7.24
CA ALA A 62 -25.21 -12.24 8.17
C ALA A 62 -26.11 -11.05 7.83
N THR A 63 -26.37 -10.24 8.85
CA THR A 63 -27.05 -8.95 8.76
C THR A 63 -26.19 -7.86 9.38
N VAL A 64 -26.29 -6.65 8.87
CA VAL A 64 -25.59 -5.50 9.47
C VAL A 64 -26.50 -4.84 10.50
N ASP A 65 -25.94 -4.46 11.66
CA ASP A 65 -26.69 -3.73 12.68
C ASP A 65 -27.33 -2.46 12.10
N PRO A 66 -28.67 -2.36 12.12
CA PRO A 66 -29.36 -1.22 11.51
C PRO A 66 -29.11 0.11 12.22
N THR A 67 -28.62 0.09 13.46
CA THR A 67 -28.29 1.30 14.24
C THR A 67 -26.92 1.88 13.91
N GLN A 68 -26.11 1.15 13.11
CA GLN A 68 -24.73 1.48 12.77
C GLN A 68 -24.54 1.70 11.25
N ASN A 69 -25.48 2.42 10.62
CA ASN A 69 -25.57 2.58 9.16
C ASN A 69 -25.76 1.24 8.44
N GLY A 70 -26.34 0.25 9.11
CA GLY A 70 -26.66 -1.05 8.56
C GLY A 70 -27.81 -1.00 7.56
N GLY A 71 -27.74 -1.90 6.58
CA GLY A 71 -28.71 -2.01 5.49
C GLY A 71 -28.54 -3.34 4.76
N PRO A 72 -29.05 -3.44 3.54
CA PRO A 72 -28.87 -4.64 2.71
C PRO A 72 -27.43 -4.82 2.24
N THR A 73 -26.63 -3.77 2.32
CA THR A 73 -25.20 -3.75 1.97
C THR A 73 -24.38 -3.31 3.17
N LEU A 74 -23.12 -3.74 3.22
CA LEU A 74 -22.11 -3.30 4.19
C LEU A 74 -21.33 -2.12 3.57
N LYS A 75 -21.70 -0.91 3.98
CA LYS A 75 -21.13 0.33 3.46
C LYS A 75 -19.79 0.62 4.11
N VAL A 76 -18.74 0.73 3.32
CA VAL A 76 -17.38 1.03 3.78
C VAL A 76 -16.83 2.28 3.11
N ALA A 77 -16.14 3.13 3.86
CA ALA A 77 -15.51 4.33 3.33
C ALA A 77 -14.00 4.12 3.20
N THR A 78 -13.44 4.51 2.05
CA THR A 78 -11.99 4.57 1.82
C THR A 78 -11.60 6.03 1.61
N PRO A 79 -11.30 6.78 2.69
CA PRO A 79 -10.93 8.19 2.56
C PRO A 79 -9.59 8.35 1.83
N THR A 80 -9.52 9.37 0.96
CA THR A 80 -8.36 9.78 0.18
C THR A 80 -8.25 11.29 0.10
N ASP A 81 -7.13 11.80 -0.41
CA ASP A 81 -6.92 13.20 -0.75
C ASP A 81 -6.90 13.45 -2.27
N LYS A 82 -7.50 12.56 -3.08
CA LYS A 82 -7.42 12.51 -4.55
C LYS A 82 -7.87 13.81 -5.25
N GLY A 83 -8.76 14.59 -4.64
CA GLY A 83 -9.26 15.86 -5.16
C GLY A 83 -8.38 17.06 -4.84
N PHE A 84 -7.22 16.89 -4.21
CA PHE A 84 -6.32 17.99 -3.92
C PHE A 84 -5.80 18.62 -5.22
N THR A 85 -6.16 19.89 -5.47
CA THR A 85 -5.94 20.54 -6.78
C THR A 85 -4.47 20.73 -7.15
N ALA A 86 -3.57 20.86 -6.17
CA ALA A 86 -2.13 20.99 -6.43
C ALA A 86 -1.47 19.65 -6.76
N LEU A 87 -2.05 18.51 -6.33
CA LEU A 87 -1.60 17.15 -6.61
C LEU A 87 -2.80 16.27 -6.93
N PRO A 88 -3.45 16.41 -8.10
CA PRO A 88 -4.62 15.63 -8.47
C PRO A 88 -4.30 14.13 -8.48
N GLY A 89 -5.17 13.35 -7.83
CA GLY A 89 -4.97 11.90 -7.71
C GLY A 89 -4.07 11.49 -6.53
N LEU A 90 -3.79 12.39 -5.59
CA LEU A 90 -3.08 12.06 -4.36
C LEU A 90 -3.80 10.91 -3.64
N ASP A 91 -3.09 9.83 -3.33
CA ASP A 91 -3.57 8.60 -2.65
C ASP A 91 -4.69 7.83 -3.39
N ILE A 92 -4.96 8.12 -4.68
CA ILE A 92 -6.07 7.48 -5.42
C ILE A 92 -5.98 5.97 -5.47
N GLU A 93 -4.77 5.40 -5.41
CA GLU A 93 -4.51 3.97 -5.40
C GLU A 93 -5.16 3.23 -4.21
N LEU A 94 -5.42 3.93 -3.11
CA LEU A 94 -6.16 3.37 -1.97
C LEU A 94 -7.60 3.03 -2.40
N GLU A 95 -8.30 3.98 -3.01
CA GLU A 95 -9.66 3.79 -3.49
C GLU A 95 -9.71 2.85 -4.71
N ASP A 96 -8.70 2.88 -5.56
CA ASP A 96 -8.61 1.98 -6.72
C ASP A 96 -8.49 0.53 -6.29
N ALA A 97 -7.68 0.23 -5.29
CA ALA A 97 -7.58 -1.11 -4.71
C ALA A 97 -8.86 -1.52 -3.97
N ALA A 98 -9.50 -0.58 -3.26
CA ALA A 98 -10.80 -0.80 -2.63
C ALA A 98 -11.89 -1.21 -3.64
N LYS A 99 -12.00 -0.48 -4.76
CA LYS A 99 -12.94 -0.81 -5.85
C LYS A 99 -12.69 -2.20 -6.40
N ALA A 100 -11.43 -2.56 -6.62
CA ALA A 100 -11.07 -3.88 -7.11
C ALA A 100 -11.41 -4.98 -6.10
N PHE A 101 -11.09 -4.79 -4.82
CA PHE A 101 -11.45 -5.73 -3.76
C PHE A 101 -12.96 -5.92 -3.65
N ILE A 102 -13.72 -4.83 -3.60
CA ILE A 102 -15.19 -4.86 -3.50
C ILE A 102 -15.79 -5.61 -4.69
N GLY A 103 -15.32 -5.34 -5.91
CA GLY A 103 -15.78 -6.06 -7.11
C GLY A 103 -15.50 -7.57 -7.01
N TRP A 104 -14.31 -7.95 -6.59
CA TRP A 104 -13.88 -9.33 -6.41
C TRP A 104 -14.66 -10.04 -5.29
N CYS A 105 -14.80 -9.38 -4.14
CA CYS A 105 -15.51 -9.91 -2.98
C CYS A 105 -17.00 -10.11 -3.27
N ASN A 106 -17.64 -9.11 -3.87
CA ASN A 106 -19.05 -9.17 -4.23
C ASN A 106 -19.35 -10.26 -5.27
N LYS A 107 -18.42 -10.53 -6.18
CA LYS A 107 -18.54 -11.64 -7.13
C LYS A 107 -18.56 -13.01 -6.45
N GLN A 108 -17.93 -13.15 -5.29
CA GLN A 108 -17.92 -14.38 -4.48
C GLN A 108 -19.13 -14.49 -3.54
N GLY A 109 -19.99 -13.47 -3.46
CA GLY A 109 -21.17 -13.45 -2.59
C GLY A 109 -21.11 -12.39 -1.48
N GLY A 110 -20.10 -11.53 -1.47
CA GLY A 110 -19.88 -10.54 -0.42
C GLY A 110 -19.18 -11.12 0.82
N VAL A 111 -19.28 -10.47 1.96
CA VAL A 111 -18.76 -10.99 3.23
C VAL A 111 -19.92 -11.58 4.02
N GLN A 112 -19.90 -12.90 4.24
CA GLN A 112 -20.98 -13.62 4.90
C GLN A 112 -22.37 -13.38 4.24
N GLY A 113 -22.39 -13.27 2.91
CA GLY A 113 -23.62 -13.02 2.14
C GLY A 113 -24.02 -11.55 1.99
N VAL A 114 -23.31 -10.62 2.66
CA VAL A 114 -23.60 -9.18 2.59
C VAL A 114 -22.67 -8.54 1.57
N GLN A 115 -23.26 -7.89 0.54
CA GLN A 115 -22.49 -7.18 -0.48
C GLN A 115 -21.82 -5.92 0.11
N LEU A 116 -20.59 -5.65 -0.29
CA LEU A 116 -19.87 -4.42 0.06
C LEU A 116 -20.29 -3.28 -0.86
N GLU A 117 -20.40 -2.07 -0.32
CA GLU A 117 -20.67 -0.84 -1.07
C GLU A 117 -19.67 0.24 -0.65
N LEU A 118 -19.00 0.86 -1.63
CA LEU A 118 -18.04 1.91 -1.36
C LEU A 118 -18.75 3.25 -1.16
N VAL A 119 -18.53 3.88 -0.02
CA VAL A 119 -18.83 5.28 0.22
C VAL A 119 -17.64 6.11 -0.23
N GLU A 120 -17.68 6.63 -1.45
CA GLU A 120 -16.61 7.48 -1.98
C GLU A 120 -16.40 8.71 -1.09
N THR A 121 -15.17 8.91 -0.59
CA THR A 121 -14.83 9.96 0.35
C THR A 121 -13.49 10.59 0.00
N ASP A 122 -13.51 11.90 -0.20
CA ASP A 122 -12.36 12.69 -0.61
C ASP A 122 -12.23 13.89 0.34
N ALA A 123 -11.13 13.95 1.06
CA ALA A 123 -10.84 15.08 1.95
C ALA A 123 -10.09 16.22 1.23
N ALA A 124 -9.62 15.97 -0.02
CA ALA A 124 -8.93 16.97 -0.82
C ALA A 124 -7.91 17.79 0.00
N LEU A 125 -7.22 17.11 0.91
CA LEU A 125 -6.27 17.61 1.91
C LEU A 125 -6.90 18.46 3.03
N LEU A 126 -7.79 19.39 2.70
CA LEU A 126 -8.30 20.42 3.63
C LEU A 126 -9.79 20.26 3.99
N GLN A 127 -10.43 19.20 3.49
CA GLN A 127 -11.87 18.94 3.69
C GLN A 127 -12.12 17.76 4.66
N VAL A 128 -11.17 17.48 5.54
CA VAL A 128 -11.29 16.36 6.52
C VAL A 128 -12.58 16.44 7.35
N PRO A 129 -13.04 17.64 7.83
CA PRO A 129 -14.31 17.72 8.54
C PRO A 129 -15.51 17.26 7.73
N ALA A 130 -15.62 17.71 6.47
CA ALA A 130 -16.73 17.33 5.60
C ALA A 130 -16.69 15.83 5.24
N ALA A 131 -15.48 15.29 5.01
CA ALA A 131 -15.28 13.87 4.77
C ALA A 131 -15.69 13.03 5.99
N MET A 132 -15.32 13.43 7.20
CA MET A 132 -15.68 12.72 8.44
C MET A 132 -17.19 12.75 8.69
N GLU A 133 -17.85 13.89 8.48
CA GLU A 133 -19.32 13.98 8.57
C GLU A 133 -20.01 13.01 7.62
N LYS A 134 -19.55 12.93 6.38
CA LYS A 134 -20.09 11.98 5.40
C LYS A 134 -19.87 10.53 5.82
N MET A 135 -18.65 10.19 6.27
CA MET A 135 -18.33 8.84 6.74
C MET A 135 -19.20 8.44 7.94
N CYS A 136 -19.35 9.32 8.92
CA CYS A 136 -20.22 9.09 10.07
C CYS A 136 -21.69 8.89 9.69
N ALA A 137 -22.18 9.63 8.69
CA ALA A 137 -23.58 9.57 8.25
C ALA A 137 -23.89 8.33 7.40
N GLU A 138 -22.94 7.84 6.60
CA GLU A 138 -23.23 6.88 5.55
C GLU A 138 -22.52 5.53 5.71
N ALA A 139 -21.29 5.49 6.30
CA ALA A 139 -20.48 4.29 6.32
C ALA A 139 -20.65 3.51 7.64
N PHE A 140 -20.53 2.19 7.54
CA PHE A 140 -20.37 1.30 8.69
C PHE A 140 -18.95 1.37 9.27
N ALA A 141 -17.94 1.41 8.43
CA ALA A 141 -16.53 1.44 8.81
C ALA A 141 -15.70 2.26 7.81
N MET A 142 -14.56 2.77 8.28
CA MET A 142 -13.46 3.20 7.42
C MET A 142 -12.57 1.98 7.15
N VAL A 143 -12.23 1.72 5.88
CA VAL A 143 -11.41 0.58 5.48
C VAL A 143 -10.47 0.97 4.35
N GLY A 144 -9.19 0.65 4.50
CA GLY A 144 -8.19 0.78 3.45
C GLY A 144 -7.82 2.21 3.06
N GLY A 145 -8.37 3.21 3.76
CA GLY A 145 -8.09 4.61 3.47
C GLY A 145 -6.85 5.15 4.18
N GLY A 146 -6.53 6.39 3.87
CA GLY A 146 -5.50 7.18 4.53
C GLY A 146 -5.64 8.65 4.12
N LEU A 147 -5.25 9.56 4.99
CA LEU A 147 -5.28 11.00 4.77
C LEU A 147 -3.95 11.61 5.15
N VAL A 148 -3.53 12.67 4.46
CA VAL A 148 -2.32 13.41 4.84
C VAL A 148 -2.50 14.09 6.20
N PHE A 149 -3.70 14.64 6.51
CA PHE A 149 -4.03 15.22 7.79
C PHE A 149 -4.94 14.27 8.60
N ASP A 150 -4.40 13.11 8.96
CA ASP A 150 -5.13 12.04 9.64
C ASP A 150 -5.27 12.23 11.17
N ASP A 151 -4.77 13.34 11.71
CA ASP A 151 -4.92 13.76 13.12
C ASP A 151 -6.18 14.56 13.42
N GLN A 152 -7.00 14.82 12.39
CA GLN A 152 -8.18 15.68 12.53
C GLN A 152 -9.46 14.86 12.79
N GLU A 153 -10.47 15.54 13.35
CA GLU A 153 -11.85 15.06 13.52
C GLU A 153 -12.03 13.84 14.43
N PHE A 154 -11.08 13.54 15.32
CA PHE A 154 -11.21 12.47 16.30
C PHE A 154 -12.44 12.63 17.22
N PRO A 155 -12.84 13.84 17.69
CA PRO A 155 -14.07 13.99 18.45
C PRO A 155 -15.29 13.46 17.68
N ARG A 156 -15.39 13.76 16.38
CA ARG A 156 -16.50 13.28 15.55
C ARG A 156 -16.41 11.79 15.25
N PHE A 157 -15.20 11.26 14.99
CA PHE A 157 -14.92 9.84 14.82
C PHE A 157 -15.38 9.02 16.03
N HIS A 158 -15.08 9.48 17.25
CA HIS A 158 -15.49 8.81 18.49
C HIS A 158 -16.97 8.97 18.77
N GLU A 159 -17.56 10.17 18.57
CA GLU A 159 -18.99 10.43 18.74
C GLU A 159 -19.85 9.48 17.91
N CYS A 160 -19.51 9.28 16.64
CA CYS A 160 -20.26 8.37 15.76
C CYS A 160 -19.85 6.90 15.91
N LYS A 161 -18.99 6.55 16.88
CA LYS A 161 -18.51 5.19 17.12
C LYS A 161 -17.91 4.51 15.89
N MET A 162 -17.25 5.30 15.02
CA MET A 162 -16.60 4.79 13.82
C MET A 162 -15.47 3.81 14.19
N ILE A 163 -15.28 2.78 13.37
CA ILE A 163 -14.11 1.91 13.40
C ILE A 163 -13.29 2.09 12.15
N ASP A 164 -11.98 1.87 12.25
CA ASP A 164 -11.05 2.06 11.15
C ASP A 164 -10.06 0.91 11.02
N ILE A 165 -9.98 0.36 9.81
CA ILE A 165 -8.92 -0.55 9.40
C ILE A 165 -8.16 0.13 8.26
N PRO A 166 -7.24 1.07 8.58
CA PRO A 166 -6.63 1.95 7.59
C PRO A 166 -5.66 1.23 6.66
N GLY A 167 -5.47 1.80 5.48
CA GLY A 167 -4.37 1.43 4.60
C GLY A 167 -3.04 1.92 5.16
N TYR A 168 -2.98 3.18 5.58
CA TYR A 168 -1.82 3.74 6.28
C TYR A 168 -2.22 4.73 7.38
N THR A 169 -1.26 5.00 8.27
CA THR A 169 -1.33 6.07 9.26
C THR A 169 -0.06 6.90 9.20
N VAL A 170 -0.16 8.21 9.43
CA VAL A 170 0.97 9.14 9.32
C VAL A 170 1.29 9.78 10.67
N THR A 171 0.27 10.37 11.33
CA THR A 171 0.48 11.08 12.59
C THR A 171 0.51 10.14 13.79
N ALA A 172 1.18 10.57 14.86
CA ALA A 172 1.15 9.86 16.13
C ALA A 172 -0.27 9.76 16.71
N THR A 173 -1.07 10.81 16.55
CA THR A 173 -2.48 10.83 16.94
C THR A 173 -3.25 9.68 16.32
N LYS A 174 -3.13 9.48 15.00
CA LYS A 174 -3.81 8.41 14.28
C LYS A 174 -3.20 7.04 14.57
N ALA A 175 -1.87 6.95 14.56
CA ALA A 175 -1.16 5.69 14.80
C ALA A 175 -1.51 5.07 16.15
N GLU A 176 -1.72 5.91 17.19
CA GLU A 176 -2.04 5.49 18.55
C GLU A 176 -3.52 5.63 18.91
N SER A 177 -4.40 5.88 17.92
CA SER A 177 -5.83 6.13 18.19
C SER A 177 -6.58 4.88 18.61
N ASP A 178 -7.62 5.09 19.43
CA ASP A 178 -8.61 4.07 19.72
C ASP A 178 -9.60 3.90 18.55
N GLY A 179 -10.23 2.72 18.45
CA GLY A 179 -11.16 2.43 17.35
C GLY A 179 -10.48 2.03 16.05
N LYS A 180 -9.16 1.77 16.05
CA LYS A 180 -8.34 1.43 14.88
C LYS A 180 -7.63 0.08 15.06
N VAL A 181 -7.50 -0.67 13.95
CA VAL A 181 -6.55 -1.80 13.81
C VAL A 181 -5.90 -1.72 12.44
N GLU A 182 -4.59 -1.65 12.40
CA GLU A 182 -3.82 -1.48 11.17
C GLU A 182 -3.18 -2.81 10.73
N PRO A 183 -3.39 -3.28 9.47
CA PRO A 183 -2.84 -4.56 9.01
C PRO A 183 -1.31 -4.57 8.93
N VAL A 184 -0.71 -3.44 8.57
CA VAL A 184 0.75 -3.22 8.58
C VAL A 184 1.02 -2.02 9.49
N PRO A 185 1.15 -2.25 10.81
CA PRO A 185 1.22 -1.18 11.77
C PRO A 185 2.38 -0.21 11.55
N ASN A 186 2.11 1.07 11.77
CA ASN A 186 3.10 2.15 11.71
C ASN A 186 3.07 2.99 12.99
N PRO A 187 3.38 2.41 14.16
CA PRO A 187 3.35 3.13 15.43
C PRO A 187 4.28 4.33 15.43
N SER A 188 3.98 5.33 16.27
CA SER A 188 4.67 6.61 16.26
C SER A 188 6.14 6.52 16.70
N ASN A 189 6.42 5.61 17.63
CA ASN A 189 7.72 5.48 18.32
C ASN A 189 8.44 4.15 18.07
N VAL A 190 7.92 3.29 17.19
CA VAL A 190 8.58 2.03 16.79
C VAL A 190 8.65 1.99 15.26
N LYS A 191 9.86 1.99 14.71
CA LYS A 191 10.03 2.10 13.25
C LYS A 191 10.87 0.97 12.66
N PRO A 192 10.53 0.52 11.43
CA PRO A 192 11.40 -0.37 10.67
C PRO A 192 12.73 0.33 10.35
N THR A 193 13.83 -0.30 10.72
CA THR A 193 15.20 0.20 10.53
C THR A 193 16.07 -0.69 9.65
N GLY A 194 15.58 -1.85 9.23
CA GLY A 194 16.34 -2.82 8.43
C GLY A 194 16.98 -2.22 7.18
N TRP A 195 16.32 -1.33 6.49
CA TRP A 195 16.83 -0.64 5.31
C TRP A 195 18.01 0.31 5.63
N LEU A 196 18.05 0.92 6.83
CA LEU A 196 19.19 1.71 7.30
C LEU A 196 20.37 0.80 7.67
N LEU A 197 20.09 -0.38 8.26
CA LEU A 197 21.11 -1.40 8.54
C LEU A 197 21.75 -1.88 7.24
N TRP A 198 20.95 -2.16 6.21
CA TRP A 198 21.47 -2.51 4.89
C TRP A 198 22.35 -1.40 4.31
N ALA A 199 21.90 -0.13 4.40
CA ALA A 199 22.67 1.00 3.90
C ALA A 199 24.00 1.15 4.64
N LYS A 200 24.00 0.95 5.96
CA LYS A 200 25.21 0.97 6.80
C LYS A 200 26.24 -0.10 6.39
N GLU A 201 25.75 -1.28 6.07
CA GLU A 201 26.60 -2.40 5.68
C GLU A 201 27.12 -2.28 4.26
N ASN A 202 26.27 -1.89 3.32
CA ASN A 202 26.56 -1.96 1.88
C ASN A 202 26.98 -0.62 1.26
N ARG A 203 26.63 0.50 1.88
CA ARG A 203 26.76 1.85 1.31
C ARG A 203 27.31 2.88 2.31
N ALA A 204 28.11 2.45 3.29
CA ALA A 204 28.61 3.30 4.39
C ALA A 204 29.25 4.62 3.93
N ALA A 205 30.02 4.61 2.82
CA ALA A 205 30.67 5.80 2.29
C ALA A 205 29.66 6.86 1.81
N ASP A 206 28.51 6.41 1.33
CA ASP A 206 27.46 7.28 0.77
C ASP A 206 26.63 7.95 1.86
N LEU A 207 26.72 7.48 3.11
CA LEU A 207 26.00 8.04 4.26
C LEU A 207 26.71 9.25 4.90
N ALA A 208 27.84 9.71 4.34
CA ALA A 208 28.69 10.73 4.97
C ALA A 208 28.02 12.10 5.14
N LYS A 209 27.17 12.52 4.18
CA LYS A 209 26.48 13.80 4.17
C LYS A 209 24.98 13.60 3.88
N PRO A 210 24.21 13.19 4.90
CA PRO A 210 22.78 12.92 4.73
C PRO A 210 21.96 14.20 4.76
N LEU A 211 20.90 14.25 3.93
CA LEU A 211 19.90 15.29 3.92
C LEU A 211 18.49 14.68 3.74
N PHE A 212 17.55 15.16 4.52
CA PHE A 212 16.13 14.84 4.37
C PHE A 212 15.42 16.08 3.81
N LEU A 213 14.84 15.95 2.63
CA LEU A 213 14.01 17.00 2.01
C LEU A 213 12.55 16.68 2.30
N ALA A 214 11.93 17.42 3.20
CA ALA A 214 10.59 17.14 3.71
C ALA A 214 9.60 18.26 3.37
N GLY A 215 8.34 17.88 3.12
CA GLY A 215 7.28 18.88 3.03
C GLY A 215 7.08 19.61 4.38
N ASN A 216 6.61 20.85 4.34
CA ASN A 216 6.39 21.67 5.54
C ASN A 216 5.05 21.39 6.24
N ALA A 217 4.26 20.42 5.80
CA ALA A 217 3.10 19.92 6.54
C ALA A 217 3.53 19.26 7.86
N VAL A 218 2.67 19.33 8.89
CA VAL A 218 2.96 18.74 10.21
C VAL A 218 3.29 17.27 10.09
N THR A 219 2.56 16.55 9.24
CA THR A 219 2.73 15.11 8.98
C THR A 219 4.11 14.79 8.40
N THR A 220 4.52 15.47 7.33
CA THR A 220 5.82 15.23 6.70
C THR A 220 6.99 15.66 7.59
N LYS A 221 6.82 16.72 8.39
CA LYS A 221 7.81 17.10 9.43
C LYS A 221 7.97 16.01 10.48
N ASN A 222 6.87 15.45 10.97
CA ASN A 222 6.93 14.38 11.96
C ASN A 222 7.61 13.12 11.39
N VAL A 223 7.31 12.74 10.14
CA VAL A 223 8.00 11.64 9.48
C VAL A 223 9.51 11.91 9.34
N ALA A 224 9.90 13.15 9.01
CA ALA A 224 11.32 13.51 8.95
C ALA A 224 12.02 13.42 10.31
N LEU A 225 11.34 13.83 11.40
CA LEU A 225 11.84 13.68 12.76
C LEU A 225 11.95 12.22 13.20
N GLN A 226 10.94 11.40 12.87
CA GLN A 226 10.97 9.95 13.12
C GLN A 226 12.13 9.27 12.38
N LEU A 227 12.35 9.64 11.11
CA LEU A 227 13.46 9.13 10.33
C LEU A 227 14.82 9.56 10.90
N LYS A 228 14.94 10.82 11.33
CA LYS A 228 16.13 11.33 11.99
C LYS A 228 16.41 10.57 13.30
N SER A 229 15.38 10.36 14.13
CA SER A 229 15.52 9.58 15.37
C SER A 229 15.88 8.12 15.08
N SER A 230 15.32 7.50 14.02
CA SER A 230 15.72 6.17 13.57
C SER A 230 17.19 6.12 13.15
N TRP A 231 17.67 7.15 12.46
CA TRP A 231 19.08 7.29 12.07
C TRP A 231 20.00 7.35 13.28
N GLU A 232 19.63 8.13 14.30
CA GLU A 232 20.39 8.27 15.55
C GLU A 232 20.44 6.96 16.33
N VAL A 233 19.31 6.26 16.47
CA VAL A 233 19.21 4.98 17.22
C VAL A 233 19.99 3.87 16.53
N VAL A 234 19.93 3.75 15.22
CA VAL A 234 20.75 2.78 14.47
C VAL A 234 22.23 3.07 14.64
N GLY A 235 22.62 4.33 14.71
CA GLY A 235 23.97 4.79 14.97
C GLY A 235 25.02 4.36 13.94
N GLY A 236 26.12 5.07 13.85
CA GLY A 236 27.21 4.76 12.93
C GLY A 236 26.85 4.89 11.44
N LEU A 237 25.82 5.68 11.12
CA LEU A 237 25.35 5.96 9.77
C LEU A 237 26.00 7.22 9.14
N GLY A 238 27.03 7.79 9.74
CA GLY A 238 27.66 9.03 9.27
C GLY A 238 27.22 10.24 10.09
N ALA A 239 27.15 11.42 9.44
CA ALA A 239 26.73 12.66 10.11
C ALA A 239 25.24 12.62 10.46
N GLU A 240 24.82 13.51 11.37
CA GLU A 240 23.41 13.75 11.65
C GLU A 240 22.71 14.35 10.42
N PRO A 241 21.53 13.83 10.01
CA PRO A 241 20.82 14.33 8.86
C PRO A 241 20.34 15.78 9.06
N GLU A 242 20.61 16.63 8.07
CA GLU A 242 19.97 17.94 7.97
C GLU A 242 18.56 17.78 7.37
N ILE A 243 17.58 18.48 7.93
CA ILE A 243 16.22 18.56 7.37
C ILE A 243 16.06 19.90 6.68
N ILE A 244 15.72 19.86 5.38
CA ILE A 244 15.29 21.04 4.61
C ILE A 244 13.80 20.89 4.30
N GLU A 245 13.04 21.95 4.51
CA GLU A 245 11.60 21.96 4.25
C GLU A 245 11.28 22.60 2.90
N TYR A 246 10.37 21.98 2.13
CA TYR A 246 9.73 22.57 0.95
C TYR A 246 8.24 22.79 1.22
N ASN A 247 7.59 23.64 0.41
CA ASN A 247 6.16 23.91 0.56
C ASN A 247 5.33 22.69 0.07
N SER A 248 4.68 21.98 0.99
CA SER A 248 3.83 20.82 0.69
C SER A 248 2.66 21.14 -0.25
N ALA A 249 2.21 22.38 -0.30
CA ALA A 249 1.16 22.80 -1.22
C ALA A 249 1.66 23.02 -2.67
N GLY A 250 2.98 22.86 -2.90
CA GLY A 250 3.64 23.02 -4.19
C GLY A 250 4.60 24.19 -4.23
N GLU A 251 5.64 24.04 -5.03
CA GLU A 251 6.66 25.07 -5.30
C GLU A 251 6.60 25.52 -6.75
N ALA A 252 6.92 26.79 -6.99
CA ALA A 252 7.05 27.31 -8.35
C ALA A 252 8.23 26.66 -9.09
N SER A 253 9.29 26.28 -8.36
CA SER A 253 10.47 25.59 -8.88
C SER A 253 11.23 24.87 -7.78
N TYR A 254 11.75 23.67 -8.09
CA TYR A 254 12.62 22.90 -7.20
C TYR A 254 14.12 23.15 -7.44
N ALA A 255 14.50 23.99 -8.41
CA ALA A 255 15.89 24.35 -8.68
C ALA A 255 16.65 24.92 -7.46
N PRO A 256 16.07 25.77 -6.57
CA PRO A 256 16.76 26.22 -5.37
C PRO A 256 17.12 25.09 -4.40
N TYR A 257 16.27 24.07 -4.30
CA TYR A 257 16.54 22.89 -3.45
C TYR A 257 17.63 22.02 -4.05
N ALA A 258 17.58 21.78 -5.38
CA ALA A 258 18.62 21.06 -6.09
C ALA A 258 19.99 21.75 -5.93
N GLN A 259 20.03 23.10 -6.02
CA GLN A 259 21.26 23.85 -5.82
C GLN A 259 21.78 23.72 -4.38
N GLN A 260 20.91 23.80 -3.37
CA GLN A 260 21.30 23.60 -1.96
C GLN A 260 21.86 22.19 -1.72
N ILE A 261 21.24 21.15 -2.31
CA ILE A 261 21.71 19.75 -2.23
C ILE A 261 23.13 19.66 -2.81
N LYS A 262 23.38 20.27 -3.98
CA LYS A 262 24.69 20.31 -4.62
C LYS A 262 25.73 21.06 -3.80
N ASP A 263 25.41 22.29 -3.33
CA ASP A 263 26.34 23.16 -2.61
C ASP A 263 26.79 22.53 -1.29
N LYS A 264 25.89 21.77 -0.63
CA LYS A 264 26.20 21.00 0.58
C LYS A 264 26.98 19.71 0.29
N GLY A 265 27.05 19.30 -0.98
CA GLY A 265 27.66 18.05 -1.39
C GLY A 265 26.97 16.83 -0.79
N VAL A 266 25.64 16.81 -0.77
CA VAL A 266 24.80 15.75 -0.17
C VAL A 266 25.11 14.42 -0.84
N THR A 267 25.48 13.42 -0.06
CA THR A 267 25.75 12.07 -0.56
C THR A 267 24.59 11.11 -0.36
N TYR A 268 23.78 11.31 0.70
CA TYR A 268 22.56 10.58 0.96
C TYR A 268 21.35 11.52 0.95
N LEU A 269 20.32 11.20 0.17
CA LEU A 269 19.08 11.96 0.12
C LEU A 269 17.90 11.05 0.44
N SER A 270 17.03 11.49 1.37
CA SER A 270 15.68 10.94 1.53
C SER A 270 14.67 12.06 1.31
N PHE A 271 13.66 11.76 0.49
CA PHE A 271 12.55 12.69 0.22
C PHE A 271 11.31 12.25 0.98
N ILE A 272 10.69 13.18 1.72
CA ILE A 272 9.48 12.93 2.50
C ILE A 272 8.34 13.77 1.91
N GLY A 273 7.44 13.10 1.21
CA GLY A 273 6.33 13.73 0.49
C GLY A 273 5.77 12.84 -0.62
N ALA A 274 5.03 13.44 -1.54
CA ALA A 274 4.41 12.72 -2.65
C ALA A 274 5.43 12.35 -3.75
N PRO A 275 5.34 11.14 -4.35
CA PRO A 275 6.22 10.71 -5.43
C PRO A 275 6.24 11.66 -6.63
N ASP A 276 5.11 12.20 -7.05
CA ASP A 276 5.03 13.15 -8.17
C ASP A 276 5.81 14.45 -7.91
N THR A 277 5.83 14.92 -6.65
CA THR A 277 6.66 16.07 -6.24
C THR A 277 8.15 15.75 -6.36
N PHE A 278 8.55 14.54 -5.97
CA PHE A 278 9.95 14.14 -6.04
C PHE A 278 10.47 14.04 -7.48
N ILE A 279 9.62 13.71 -8.44
CA ILE A 279 10.00 13.76 -9.88
C ILE A 279 10.53 15.13 -10.27
N ALA A 280 9.90 16.20 -9.80
CA ALA A 280 10.35 17.57 -10.09
C ALA A 280 11.70 17.88 -9.42
N VAL A 281 11.95 17.39 -8.21
CA VAL A 281 13.26 17.50 -7.53
C VAL A 281 14.35 16.75 -8.30
N LEU A 282 14.08 15.52 -8.72
CA LEU A 282 15.03 14.71 -9.50
C LEU A 282 15.41 15.38 -10.80
N LYS A 283 14.42 15.89 -11.54
CA LYS A 283 14.66 16.65 -12.79
C LYS A 283 15.49 17.91 -12.56
N ALA A 284 15.24 18.65 -11.47
CA ALA A 284 16.03 19.82 -11.12
C ALA A 284 17.49 19.45 -10.74
N LEU A 285 17.71 18.31 -10.12
CA LEU A 285 19.06 17.78 -9.87
C LEU A 285 19.79 17.40 -11.17
N ASP A 286 19.08 16.76 -12.11
CA ASP A 286 19.63 16.40 -13.42
C ASP A 286 20.01 17.66 -14.24
N GLU A 287 19.18 18.71 -14.22
CA GLU A 287 19.44 19.99 -14.91
C GLU A 287 20.76 20.67 -14.46
N ILE A 288 21.11 20.54 -13.18
CA ILE A 288 22.35 21.09 -12.63
C ILE A 288 23.53 20.09 -12.64
N GLY A 289 23.30 18.87 -13.17
CA GLY A 289 24.31 17.82 -13.24
C GLY A 289 24.79 17.36 -11.88
N TYR A 290 23.89 17.18 -10.91
CA TYR A 290 24.22 16.68 -9.58
C TYR A 290 23.34 15.50 -9.20
N ARG A 291 23.96 14.46 -8.64
CA ARG A 291 23.24 13.27 -8.16
C ARG A 291 23.82 12.84 -6.81
N PRO A 292 23.03 12.79 -5.72
CA PRO A 292 23.44 12.12 -4.49
C PRO A 292 23.80 10.66 -4.78
N ALA A 293 24.87 10.17 -4.14
CA ALA A 293 25.38 8.81 -4.35
C ALA A 293 24.38 7.73 -3.92
N LEU A 294 23.51 8.05 -2.96
CA LEU A 294 22.45 7.17 -2.48
C LEU A 294 21.17 7.97 -2.26
N ILE A 295 20.08 7.52 -2.87
CA ILE A 295 18.74 8.07 -2.68
C ILE A 295 17.86 6.93 -2.21
N MET A 296 17.35 7.01 -0.97
CA MET A 296 16.48 5.99 -0.38
C MET A 296 15.22 6.61 0.21
N ASN A 297 14.09 6.08 -0.16
CA ASN A 297 12.77 6.57 0.23
C ASN A 297 11.89 5.48 0.83
N ASP A 298 10.77 5.90 1.41
CA ASP A 298 9.77 5.02 2.01
C ASP A 298 8.94 4.26 0.97
N GLY A 299 8.09 3.34 1.45
CA GLY A 299 7.28 2.43 0.64
C GLY A 299 6.26 3.10 -0.26
N ASN A 300 5.85 4.35 0.01
CA ASN A 300 4.98 5.12 -0.89
C ASN A 300 5.65 5.45 -2.24
N PHE A 301 7.00 5.37 -2.32
CA PHE A 301 7.75 5.52 -3.58
C PHE A 301 7.79 4.23 -4.40
N TYR A 302 7.36 3.11 -3.86
CA TYR A 302 7.19 1.88 -4.62
C TYR A 302 5.90 1.98 -5.45
N ASP A 303 5.98 2.78 -6.50
CA ASP A 303 4.92 3.21 -7.39
C ASP A 303 5.38 3.07 -8.84
N GLN A 304 4.72 2.21 -9.61
CA GLN A 304 5.07 1.95 -11.01
C GLN A 304 4.93 3.23 -11.88
N GLN A 305 3.98 4.11 -11.55
CA GLN A 305 3.83 5.37 -12.27
C GLN A 305 4.95 6.37 -11.94
N PHE A 306 5.45 6.38 -10.69
CA PHE A 306 6.62 7.19 -10.34
C PHE A 306 7.82 6.82 -11.19
N ALA A 307 8.19 5.54 -11.24
CA ALA A 307 9.33 5.09 -12.03
C ALA A 307 9.16 5.43 -13.52
N SER A 308 7.99 5.16 -14.10
CA SER A 308 7.74 5.40 -15.53
C SER A 308 7.68 6.89 -15.88
N LYS A 309 7.06 7.75 -15.06
CA LYS A 309 6.98 9.21 -15.29
C LYS A 309 8.32 9.91 -15.09
N ALA A 310 9.11 9.47 -14.12
CA ALA A 310 10.43 10.01 -13.87
C ALA A 310 11.45 9.54 -14.91
N GLY A 311 11.28 8.33 -15.47
CA GLY A 311 12.22 7.73 -16.42
C GLY A 311 13.64 7.69 -15.87
N ALA A 312 14.63 8.04 -16.66
CA ALA A 312 16.04 8.05 -16.26
C ALA A 312 16.35 8.93 -15.04
N SER A 313 15.52 9.94 -14.75
CA SER A 313 15.68 10.76 -13.53
C SER A 313 15.48 9.95 -12.24
N ALA A 314 14.75 8.84 -12.28
CA ALA A 314 14.58 7.95 -11.14
C ALA A 314 15.65 6.85 -11.04
N ASP A 315 16.51 6.66 -12.03
CA ASP A 315 17.49 5.57 -12.01
C ASP A 315 18.34 5.61 -10.74
N GLY A 316 18.41 4.47 -10.04
CA GLY A 316 19.13 4.33 -8.77
C GLY A 316 18.37 4.83 -7.52
N VAL A 317 17.14 5.35 -7.65
CA VAL A 317 16.29 5.64 -6.49
C VAL A 317 15.80 4.34 -5.88
N ILE A 318 16.03 4.17 -4.58
CA ILE A 318 15.64 2.98 -3.82
C ILE A 318 14.36 3.28 -3.04
N ALA A 319 13.38 2.39 -3.12
CA ALA A 319 12.21 2.34 -2.27
C ALA A 319 12.27 1.10 -1.38
N ARG A 320 12.05 1.25 -0.07
CA ARG A 320 11.85 0.10 0.81
C ARG A 320 10.43 -0.42 0.67
N THR A 321 10.22 -1.72 0.83
CA THR A 321 8.89 -2.31 0.85
C THR A 321 8.81 -3.49 1.82
N ALA A 322 7.66 -3.64 2.48
CA ALA A 322 7.28 -4.85 3.19
C ALA A 322 6.37 -5.76 2.33
N TYR A 323 6.01 -5.30 1.14
CA TYR A 323 5.08 -5.99 0.23
C TYR A 323 5.82 -6.83 -0.80
N ALA A 324 5.16 -7.87 -1.29
CA ALA A 324 5.60 -8.65 -2.44
C ALA A 324 5.83 -7.75 -3.66
N SER A 325 6.79 -8.08 -4.51
CA SER A 325 7.15 -7.22 -5.64
C SER A 325 6.22 -7.41 -6.82
N PHE A 326 5.80 -6.29 -7.41
CA PHE A 326 5.03 -6.25 -8.66
C PHE A 326 5.78 -6.89 -9.84
N GLU A 327 7.11 -6.83 -9.80
CA GLU A 327 8.00 -7.28 -10.88
C GLU A 327 8.27 -8.79 -10.86
N ASN A 328 7.92 -9.47 -9.74
CA ASN A 328 8.12 -10.89 -9.57
C ASN A 328 6.84 -11.60 -9.14
N PRO A 329 5.68 -11.37 -9.80
CA PRO A 329 4.41 -11.92 -9.35
C PRO A 329 4.37 -13.46 -9.39
N ASP A 330 5.18 -14.07 -10.26
CA ASP A 330 5.35 -15.54 -10.34
C ASP A 330 5.95 -16.15 -9.07
N LYS A 331 6.64 -15.36 -8.25
CA LYS A 331 7.21 -15.78 -6.96
C LYS A 331 6.26 -15.54 -5.78
N PHE A 332 5.26 -14.70 -5.97
CA PHE A 332 4.32 -14.30 -4.93
C PHE A 332 2.88 -14.51 -5.42
N PRO A 333 2.26 -15.67 -5.14
CA PRO A 333 0.90 -15.97 -5.60
C PRO A 333 -0.14 -14.89 -5.22
N ALA A 334 -0.02 -14.30 -4.02
CA ALA A 334 -0.89 -13.20 -3.58
C ALA A 334 -0.73 -11.94 -4.45
N MET A 335 0.52 -11.62 -4.86
CA MET A 335 0.77 -10.49 -5.75
C MET A 335 0.22 -10.74 -7.16
N GLN A 336 0.43 -11.92 -7.72
CA GLN A 336 -0.16 -12.27 -9.01
C GLN A 336 -1.68 -12.13 -8.96
N GLN A 337 -2.32 -12.65 -7.90
CA GLN A 337 -3.76 -12.58 -7.75
C GLN A 337 -4.26 -11.14 -7.54
N PHE A 338 -3.54 -10.32 -6.77
CA PHE A 338 -3.84 -8.88 -6.64
C PHE A 338 -3.84 -8.18 -8.01
N LEU A 339 -2.80 -8.40 -8.82
CA LEU A 339 -2.69 -7.81 -10.16
C LEU A 339 -3.83 -8.28 -11.08
N ASP A 340 -4.18 -9.56 -11.03
CA ASP A 340 -5.29 -10.13 -11.80
C ASP A 340 -6.64 -9.57 -11.36
N ILE A 341 -6.84 -9.35 -10.05
CA ILE A 341 -8.04 -8.72 -9.48
C ILE A 341 -8.12 -7.26 -9.94
N MET A 342 -7.03 -6.50 -9.84
CA MET A 342 -6.97 -5.13 -10.35
C MET A 342 -7.32 -5.07 -11.84
N ALA A 343 -6.68 -5.90 -12.65
CA ALA A 343 -6.92 -5.94 -14.09
C ALA A 343 -8.38 -6.30 -14.45
N LYS A 344 -9.04 -7.13 -13.64
CA LYS A 344 -10.42 -7.58 -13.90
C LYS A 344 -11.47 -6.62 -13.38
N TYR A 345 -11.30 -6.07 -12.17
CA TYR A 345 -12.35 -5.32 -11.48
C TYR A 345 -12.12 -3.81 -11.45
N ASN A 346 -10.90 -3.33 -11.65
CA ASN A 346 -10.56 -1.92 -11.82
C ASN A 346 -9.38 -1.72 -12.78
N PRO A 347 -9.53 -2.03 -14.09
CA PRO A 347 -8.42 -2.09 -15.05
C PRO A 347 -7.72 -0.74 -15.28
N SER A 348 -8.34 0.38 -14.92
CA SER A 348 -7.72 1.72 -14.97
C SER A 348 -7.13 2.17 -13.63
N GLY A 349 -7.25 1.34 -12.59
CA GLY A 349 -6.78 1.68 -11.24
C GLY A 349 -5.25 1.76 -11.18
N LYS A 350 -4.77 2.68 -10.36
CA LYS A 350 -3.35 2.87 -10.10
C LYS A 350 -2.79 1.72 -9.27
N ILE A 351 -1.67 1.15 -9.70
CA ILE A 351 -0.94 0.08 -8.99
C ILE A 351 0.28 0.71 -8.30
N ALA A 352 0.24 0.75 -6.97
CA ALA A 352 1.29 1.32 -6.13
C ALA A 352 1.28 0.70 -4.72
N GLY A 353 2.31 0.95 -3.92
CA GLY A 353 2.47 0.40 -2.57
C GLY A 353 1.30 0.73 -1.64
N LEU A 354 0.75 1.95 -1.68
CA LEU A 354 -0.43 2.32 -0.87
C LEU A 354 -1.67 1.51 -1.25
N GLY A 355 -1.84 1.16 -2.54
CA GLY A 355 -2.93 0.27 -2.98
C GLY A 355 -2.84 -1.12 -2.36
N LEU A 356 -1.62 -1.66 -2.18
CA LEU A 356 -1.41 -2.93 -1.47
C LEU A 356 -1.80 -2.83 0.01
N GLN A 357 -1.53 -1.69 0.63
CA GLN A 357 -1.93 -1.42 2.02
C GLN A 357 -3.45 -1.43 2.15
N SER A 358 -4.15 -0.73 1.24
CA SER A 358 -5.62 -0.73 1.19
C SER A 358 -6.18 -2.14 0.98
N PHE A 359 -5.64 -2.90 0.04
CA PHE A 359 -6.12 -4.25 -0.24
C PHE A 359 -5.95 -5.19 0.96
N SER A 360 -4.81 -5.12 1.66
CA SER A 360 -4.58 -5.87 2.90
C SER A 360 -5.55 -5.47 4.01
N ALA A 361 -5.89 -4.17 4.11
CA ALA A 361 -6.87 -3.68 5.07
C ALA A 361 -8.28 -4.24 4.80
N TYR A 362 -8.67 -4.34 3.55
CA TYR A 362 -9.93 -4.96 3.14
C TYR A 362 -9.97 -6.46 3.44
N LEU A 363 -8.86 -7.18 3.21
CA LEU A 363 -8.73 -8.59 3.59
C LEU A 363 -8.87 -8.77 5.12
N LEU A 364 -8.19 -7.92 5.90
CA LEU A 364 -8.26 -7.95 7.37
C LEU A 364 -9.68 -7.64 7.86
N PHE A 365 -10.32 -6.61 7.30
CA PHE A 365 -11.70 -6.25 7.62
C PHE A 365 -12.67 -7.41 7.36
N ALA A 366 -12.63 -8.00 6.17
CA ALA A 366 -13.50 -9.12 5.83
C ALA A 366 -13.26 -10.36 6.73
N THR A 367 -11.99 -10.62 7.07
CA THR A 367 -11.62 -11.67 8.03
C THR A 367 -12.17 -11.39 9.42
N ALA A 368 -12.09 -10.14 9.88
CA ALA A 368 -12.63 -9.72 11.17
C ALA A 368 -14.16 -9.80 11.20
N VAL A 369 -14.85 -9.44 10.11
CA VAL A 369 -16.30 -9.63 9.97
C VAL A 369 -16.68 -11.11 10.10
N ASN A 370 -15.95 -12.02 9.44
CA ASN A 370 -16.18 -13.46 9.54
C ASN A 370 -16.08 -13.94 10.99
N LYS A 371 -15.03 -13.53 11.71
CA LYS A 371 -14.84 -13.89 13.12
C LYS A 371 -15.92 -13.30 14.03
N CYS A 372 -16.35 -12.07 13.76
CA CYS A 372 -17.41 -11.42 14.54
C CYS A 372 -18.73 -12.19 14.42
N VAL A 373 -19.19 -12.54 13.23
CA VAL A 373 -20.49 -13.20 13.03
C VAL A 373 -20.56 -14.59 13.66
N GLU A 374 -19.43 -15.30 13.78
CA GLU A 374 -19.34 -16.60 14.44
C GLU A 374 -19.78 -16.54 15.92
N THR A 375 -19.55 -15.41 16.58
CA THR A 375 -19.81 -15.21 18.00
C THR A 375 -20.95 -14.24 18.29
N ASN A 376 -21.42 -13.49 17.29
CA ASN A 376 -22.40 -12.42 17.43
C ASN A 376 -23.73 -12.71 16.71
N ASN A 377 -24.22 -13.95 16.74
CA ASN A 377 -25.52 -14.37 16.20
C ASN A 377 -25.75 -13.96 14.74
N ASN A 378 -24.71 -14.00 13.90
CA ASN A 378 -24.71 -13.54 12.51
C ASN A 378 -25.01 -12.04 12.33
N VAL A 379 -24.80 -11.21 13.35
CA VAL A 379 -24.93 -9.75 13.25
C VAL A 379 -23.54 -9.12 13.12
N ILE A 380 -23.34 -8.33 12.07
CA ILE A 380 -22.14 -7.51 11.87
C ILE A 380 -22.32 -6.22 12.66
N GLU A 381 -21.49 -6.03 13.68
CA GLU A 381 -21.50 -4.90 14.60
C GLU A 381 -20.08 -4.30 14.70
N ARG A 382 -19.96 -2.97 14.75
CA ARG A 382 -18.65 -2.27 14.71
C ARG A 382 -17.69 -2.74 15.78
N GLU A 383 -18.11 -2.75 17.06
CA GLU A 383 -17.21 -3.11 18.15
C GLU A 383 -16.81 -4.59 18.09
N CYS A 384 -17.74 -5.47 17.70
CA CYS A 384 -17.44 -6.89 17.48
C CYS A 384 -16.41 -7.08 16.36
N VAL A 385 -16.52 -6.35 15.24
CA VAL A 385 -15.56 -6.38 14.14
C VAL A 385 -14.19 -5.84 14.60
N LEU A 386 -14.18 -4.73 15.33
CA LEU A 386 -12.96 -4.14 15.87
C LEU A 386 -12.22 -5.10 16.81
N GLU A 387 -12.92 -5.70 17.77
CA GLU A 387 -12.34 -6.67 18.72
C GLU A 387 -11.87 -7.95 17.99
N SER A 388 -12.60 -8.39 16.96
CA SER A 388 -12.20 -9.50 16.12
C SER A 388 -10.91 -9.21 15.34
N ALA A 389 -10.74 -7.96 14.86
CA ALA A 389 -9.51 -7.52 14.21
C ALA A 389 -8.34 -7.42 15.21
N LYS A 390 -8.57 -6.86 16.41
CA LYS A 390 -7.59 -6.80 17.50
C LYS A 390 -7.10 -8.18 17.97
N ALA A 391 -7.90 -9.23 17.80
CA ALA A 391 -7.52 -10.59 18.13
C ALA A 391 -6.59 -11.27 17.11
N ILE A 392 -6.26 -10.59 16.00
CA ILE A 392 -5.36 -11.14 14.96
C ILE A 392 -3.91 -10.80 15.32
N THR A 393 -3.15 -11.81 15.71
CA THR A 393 -1.75 -11.68 16.17
C THR A 393 -0.71 -11.97 15.11
N SER A 394 -1.10 -12.54 13.98
CA SER A 394 -0.24 -12.83 12.81
C SER A 394 -1.02 -12.50 11.55
N TRP A 395 -0.46 -11.66 10.71
CA TRP A 395 -1.11 -11.21 9.50
C TRP A 395 -0.10 -10.99 8.36
N THR A 396 -0.35 -11.63 7.21
CA THR A 396 0.47 -11.52 5.99
C THR A 396 -0.35 -11.01 4.80
N GLY A 397 -1.66 -10.82 4.97
CA GLY A 397 -2.55 -10.55 3.85
C GLY A 397 -2.54 -11.67 2.80
N GLY A 398 -2.47 -12.94 3.24
CA GLY A 398 -2.40 -14.11 2.34
C GLY A 398 -1.05 -14.26 1.64
N GLY A 399 0.03 -13.72 2.20
CA GLY A 399 1.35 -13.67 1.58
C GLY A 399 1.59 -12.43 0.71
N LEU A 400 0.72 -11.40 0.83
CA LEU A 400 0.88 -10.14 0.12
C LEU A 400 2.01 -9.28 0.72
N HIS A 401 2.30 -9.46 2.00
CA HIS A 401 3.36 -8.73 2.71
C HIS A 401 4.02 -9.58 3.80
N THR A 402 5.10 -9.06 4.36
CA THR A 402 5.79 -9.66 5.50
C THR A 402 4.85 -9.79 6.70
N GLU A 403 5.08 -10.79 7.54
CA GLU A 403 4.27 -10.98 8.74
C GLU A 403 4.32 -9.78 9.67
N THR A 404 3.15 -9.37 10.16
CA THR A 404 2.93 -8.31 11.14
C THR A 404 2.10 -8.81 12.30
N ASN A 405 2.03 -8.04 13.38
CA ASN A 405 1.13 -8.30 14.50
C ASN A 405 0.18 -7.11 14.70
N PRO A 406 -0.99 -7.10 14.04
CA PRO A 406 -1.99 -6.04 14.20
C PRO A 406 -2.49 -5.87 15.64
N SER A 407 -2.58 -6.97 16.42
CA SER A 407 -3.00 -6.98 17.82
C SER A 407 -2.11 -6.13 18.72
N GLU A 408 -0.79 -6.19 18.51
CA GLU A 408 0.19 -5.43 19.29
C GLU A 408 0.60 -4.12 18.62
N GLY A 409 0.08 -3.82 17.43
CA GLY A 409 0.49 -2.66 16.67
C GLY A 409 1.97 -2.67 16.27
N LYS A 410 2.58 -3.86 16.10
CA LYS A 410 3.99 -4.00 15.78
C LYS A 410 4.25 -4.12 14.28
N PRO A 411 5.16 -3.31 13.73
CA PRO A 411 5.60 -3.46 12.34
C PRO A 411 6.48 -4.71 12.18
N SER A 412 6.69 -5.13 10.93
CA SER A 412 7.60 -6.23 10.60
C SER A 412 9.07 -5.83 10.74
N THR A 413 9.92 -6.78 11.16
CA THR A 413 11.38 -6.66 11.08
C THR A 413 11.91 -6.96 9.69
N CYS A 414 11.06 -7.41 8.78
CA CYS A 414 11.41 -7.90 7.46
C CYS A 414 11.04 -6.88 6.37
N GLY A 415 11.74 -6.96 5.24
CA GLY A 415 11.44 -6.13 4.09
C GLY A 415 12.32 -6.45 2.90
N ALA A 416 12.12 -5.69 1.83
CA ALA A 416 12.91 -5.72 0.61
C ALA A 416 13.22 -4.29 0.17
N LEU A 417 14.25 -4.17 -0.67
CA LEU A 417 14.63 -2.92 -1.34
C LEU A 417 14.41 -3.09 -2.83
N MET A 418 13.73 -2.11 -3.40
CA MET A 418 13.47 -2.02 -4.83
C MET A 418 14.23 -0.82 -5.38
N VAL A 419 14.85 -0.94 -6.53
CA VAL A 419 15.56 0.16 -7.20
C VAL A 419 14.87 0.49 -8.50
N ALA A 420 14.64 1.79 -8.74
CA ALA A 420 14.14 2.27 -10.03
C ALA A 420 15.26 2.22 -11.06
N GLU A 421 14.99 1.66 -12.23
CA GLU A 421 15.91 1.54 -13.36
C GLU A 421 15.13 1.42 -14.65
N GLU A 422 15.50 2.23 -15.65
CA GLU A 422 14.88 2.23 -16.99
C GLU A 422 13.34 2.41 -16.96
N GLY A 423 12.84 3.22 -16.02
CA GLY A 423 11.42 3.53 -15.87
C GLY A 423 10.55 2.47 -15.21
N THR A 424 11.17 1.47 -14.59
CA THR A 424 10.50 0.42 -13.79
C THR A 424 11.26 0.19 -12.49
N PHE A 425 10.68 -0.58 -11.57
CA PHE A 425 11.42 -1.06 -10.42
C PHE A 425 12.03 -2.44 -10.71
N LYS A 426 13.19 -2.69 -10.09
CA LYS A 426 13.81 -4.01 -10.02
C LYS A 426 14.12 -4.32 -8.56
N ARG A 427 14.12 -5.58 -8.21
CA ARG A 427 14.51 -6.00 -6.88
C ARG A 427 16.02 -5.79 -6.69
N LEU A 428 16.38 -5.03 -5.66
CA LEU A 428 17.77 -4.78 -5.27
C LEU A 428 18.22 -5.76 -4.16
N PHE A 429 17.36 -5.98 -3.15
CA PHE A 429 17.70 -6.80 -1.98
C PHE A 429 16.43 -7.30 -1.25
N PRO A 430 16.42 -8.53 -0.72
CA PRO A 430 17.34 -9.60 -1.08
C PRO A 430 17.07 -10.12 -2.49
N GLU A 431 18.06 -10.77 -3.11
CA GLU A 431 17.81 -11.61 -4.28
C GLU A 431 17.00 -12.84 -3.81
N ILE A 432 15.88 -13.11 -4.49
CA ILE A 432 14.96 -14.20 -4.12
C ILE A 432 15.68 -15.54 -4.22
N GLY A 433 15.66 -16.31 -3.14
CA GLY A 433 16.32 -17.60 -3.03
C GLY A 433 17.82 -17.54 -2.73
N SER A 434 18.38 -16.35 -2.49
CA SER A 434 19.75 -16.20 -2.00
C SER A 434 19.87 -16.51 -0.51
N ALA A 435 21.10 -16.47 0.03
CA ALA A 435 21.32 -16.62 1.47
C ALA A 435 20.74 -15.46 2.31
N ASP A 436 20.54 -14.29 1.69
CA ASP A 436 19.94 -13.12 2.32
C ASP A 436 18.41 -13.17 2.31
N ASP A 437 17.81 -14.01 1.47
CA ASP A 437 16.38 -14.31 1.50
C ASP A 437 16.09 -15.33 2.62
N ASN A 438 15.87 -14.81 3.82
CA ASN A 438 15.62 -15.63 5.00
C ASN A 438 14.13 -15.74 5.39
N SER A 439 13.24 -15.20 4.54
CA SER A 439 11.78 -15.21 4.76
C SER A 439 10.97 -15.15 3.46
N ASN A 440 11.11 -16.14 2.56
CA ASN A 440 10.29 -16.28 1.35
C ASN A 440 10.21 -15.02 0.47
N GLY A 441 11.35 -14.47 0.11
CA GLY A 441 11.47 -13.28 -0.73
C GLY A 441 11.69 -11.98 0.05
N TRP A 442 11.82 -12.04 1.37
CA TRP A 442 12.21 -10.92 2.21
C TRP A 442 13.45 -11.23 3.05
N HIS A 443 14.13 -10.17 3.47
CA HIS A 443 15.15 -10.26 4.50
C HIS A 443 14.59 -9.76 5.83
N CYS A 444 14.74 -10.57 6.87
CA CYS A 444 14.40 -10.21 8.24
C CYS A 444 15.69 -9.88 9.01
N TRP A 445 15.82 -8.63 9.44
CA TRP A 445 16.98 -8.17 10.24
C TRP A 445 16.74 -8.47 11.71
N GLU A 446 17.77 -8.92 12.42
CA GLU A 446 17.71 -9.20 13.87
C GLU A 446 17.25 -7.96 14.67
N ASN A 447 17.70 -6.76 14.28
CA ASN A 447 17.30 -5.49 14.85
C ASN A 447 16.56 -4.63 13.80
N GLY A 448 15.65 -5.24 13.06
CA GLY A 448 14.96 -4.62 11.94
C GLY A 448 13.89 -3.59 12.32
N ILE A 449 13.58 -3.47 13.61
CA ILE A 449 12.75 -2.39 14.19
C ILE A 449 13.49 -1.76 15.36
N ALA A 450 13.20 -0.50 15.64
CA ALA A 450 13.78 0.21 16.78
C ALA A 450 12.75 1.10 17.47
N ASP A 451 12.84 1.14 18.79
CA ASP A 451 12.18 2.17 19.59
C ASP A 451 12.91 3.49 19.36
N ILE A 452 12.20 4.50 18.90
CA ILE A 452 12.74 5.83 18.61
C ILE A 452 12.26 6.84 19.67
N PRO A 453 13.18 7.56 20.33
CA PRO A 453 12.81 8.60 21.27
C PRO A 453 12.38 9.87 20.53
N GLY A 454 11.38 10.57 21.05
CA GLY A 454 10.93 11.86 20.53
C GLY A 454 9.47 12.15 20.84
N ASP A 455 9.10 13.40 20.64
CA ASP A 455 7.70 13.83 20.61
C ASP A 455 7.28 13.99 19.13
N PHE A 456 6.46 13.08 18.66
CA PHE A 456 6.01 13.02 17.28
C PHE A 456 4.55 13.47 17.12
N GLY A 457 3.95 14.05 18.15
CA GLY A 457 2.61 14.61 18.14
C GLY A 457 1.74 14.19 19.32
N ASP A 458 0.60 14.83 19.44
CA ASP A 458 -0.32 14.64 20.57
C ASP A 458 -1.21 13.39 20.38
N VAL A 459 -0.78 12.28 20.96
CA VAL A 459 -1.52 11.01 20.91
C VAL A 459 -2.84 11.06 21.69
N SER A 460 -3.00 11.99 22.63
CA SER A 460 -4.20 12.06 23.49
C SER A 460 -5.46 12.40 22.71
N LYS A 461 -5.35 13.12 21.62
CA LYS A 461 -6.47 13.48 20.74
C LYS A 461 -7.12 12.26 20.08
N GLY A 462 -6.36 11.21 19.85
CA GLY A 462 -6.84 9.95 19.24
C GLY A 462 -7.52 9.00 20.24
N LYS A 463 -7.51 9.34 21.55
CA LYS A 463 -8.06 8.46 22.60
C LYS A 463 -9.55 8.68 22.82
N ASP A 464 -10.30 7.60 23.02
CA ASP A 464 -11.72 7.59 23.33
C ASP A 464 -11.95 7.06 24.76
N PRO A 465 -12.19 7.96 25.75
CA PRO A 465 -12.44 7.53 27.12
C PRO A 465 -13.66 6.59 27.27
N SER A 466 -14.56 6.57 26.27
CA SER A 466 -15.78 5.73 26.31
C SER A 466 -15.53 4.29 25.84
N ARG A 467 -14.40 4.01 25.18
CA ARG A 467 -14.04 2.65 24.72
C ARG A 467 -13.28 1.82 25.77
N GLY A 468 -12.91 2.42 26.89
CA GLY A 468 -12.16 1.76 27.96
C GLY A 468 -10.74 1.39 27.51
N SER A 469 -9.74 1.80 28.25
CA SER A 469 -8.34 1.39 28.07
C SER A 469 -8.14 -0.06 28.50
#